data_a1b3f5ac72fb97b4aee17d158ccf7031
#
_entry.id   a1b3f5ac72fb97b4aee17d158ccf7031
#
_cell.length_a   1.000
_cell.length_b   1.000
_cell.length_c   1.000
_cell.angle_alpha   90.00
_cell.angle_beta   90.00
_cell.angle_gamma   90.00
#
_symmetry.space_group_name_H-M   'P 1'
#
loop_
_entity.id
_entity.type
_entity.pdbx_description
1 polymer ?
#
loop_
_entity_poly.entity_id
_entity_poly.type
_entity_poly.pdbx_seq_one_letter_code
_entity_poly.pdbx_strand_id
1 'polypeptide(L)'
;MDTNVLVPGIFFGGVPRRVLDAWGEARFELVLSPSIFDEYLRTCDRLGASRSGLEYREILATLAGHGTLVPDATSDEPITEDPDDDKFMLCAVHAGAVVVSGDTHVHDASGWKGVQVLRPRDFLDLLSAAT
;
A
#
# COMPACT_ATOMS: atom_id res chain seq x y z
N MET A 1 -1.32 1.38 -1.17
CA MET A 1 -0.31 1.33 -0.09
C MET A 1 0.88 0.50 -0.57
N ASP A 2 2.06 1.10 -0.56
CA ASP A 2 3.28 0.39 -0.93
C ASP A 2 3.55 -0.78 0.02
N THR A 3 4.11 -1.85 -0.50
CA THR A 3 4.46 -3.04 0.27
C THR A 3 5.38 -2.70 1.45
N ASN A 4 6.28 -1.73 1.28
CA ASN A 4 7.20 -1.30 2.34
C ASN A 4 6.51 -0.52 3.48
N VAL A 5 5.22 -0.27 3.39
CA VAL A 5 4.39 0.27 4.48
C VAL A 5 3.52 -0.84 5.06
N LEU A 6 2.82 -1.59 4.21
CA LEU A 6 1.93 -2.65 4.66
C LEU A 6 2.65 -3.72 5.47
N VAL A 7 3.73 -4.26 4.92
CA VAL A 7 4.43 -5.40 5.53
C VAL A 7 5.11 -5.01 6.85
N PRO A 8 5.88 -3.90 6.93
CA PRO A 8 6.39 -3.46 8.23
C PRO A 8 5.28 -3.15 9.24
N GLY A 9 4.13 -2.66 8.78
CA GLY A 9 2.98 -2.42 9.66
C GLY A 9 2.44 -3.71 10.28
N ILE A 10 2.44 -4.80 9.54
CA ILE A 10 2.01 -6.11 10.04
C ILE A 10 3.03 -6.66 11.03
N PHE A 11 4.31 -6.64 10.71
CA PHE A 11 5.34 -7.39 11.44
C PHE A 11 6.06 -6.59 12.52
N PHE A 12 6.19 -5.26 12.37
CA PHE A 12 7.06 -4.46 13.23
C PHE A 12 6.35 -3.36 14.00
N GLY A 13 5.17 -2.95 13.58
CA GLY A 13 4.44 -1.87 14.25
C GLY A 13 4.84 -0.46 13.80
N GLY A 14 4.85 0.50 14.73
CA GLY A 14 5.21 1.89 14.44
C GLY A 14 4.18 2.64 13.60
N VAL A 15 4.63 3.69 12.91
CA VAL A 15 3.75 4.51 12.05
C VAL A 15 3.05 3.69 10.97
N PRO A 16 3.71 2.73 10.28
CA PRO A 16 3.02 1.86 9.34
C PRO A 16 1.85 1.09 9.96
N ARG A 17 1.99 0.60 11.18
CA ARG A 17 0.90 -0.08 11.89
C ARG A 17 -0.28 0.85 12.15
N ARG A 18 -0.01 2.11 12.48
CA ARG A 18 -1.07 3.10 12.68
C ARG A 18 -1.87 3.35 11.41
N VAL A 19 -1.24 3.25 10.24
CA VAL A 19 -1.96 3.32 8.96
C VAL A 19 -2.90 2.12 8.81
N LEU A 20 -2.42 0.92 9.13
CA LEU A 20 -3.26 -0.29 9.09
C LEU A 20 -4.41 -0.20 10.10
N ASP A 21 -4.15 0.29 11.31
CA ASP A 21 -5.19 0.46 12.33
C ASP A 21 -6.27 1.44 11.85
N ALA A 22 -5.89 2.53 11.20
CA ALA A 22 -6.84 3.48 10.62
C ALA A 22 -7.72 2.83 9.56
N TRP A 23 -7.16 1.94 8.75
CA TRP A 23 -7.96 1.16 7.80
C TRP A 23 -8.93 0.22 8.53
N GLY A 24 -8.46 -0.46 9.57
CA GLY A 24 -9.31 -1.30 10.40
C GLY A 24 -10.46 -0.55 11.05
N GLU A 25 -10.28 0.75 11.29
CA GLU A 25 -11.32 1.64 11.80
C GLU A 25 -12.19 2.26 10.69
N ALA A 26 -12.03 1.78 9.46
CA ALA A 26 -12.76 2.25 8.28
C ALA A 26 -12.56 3.75 7.99
N ARG A 27 -11.41 4.31 8.33
CA ARG A 27 -11.13 5.74 8.12
C ARG A 27 -10.71 6.06 6.69
N PHE A 28 -10.34 5.06 5.91
CA PHE A 28 -10.08 5.20 4.48
C PHE A 28 -10.35 3.88 3.78
N GLU A 29 -10.45 3.93 2.46
CA GLU A 29 -10.63 2.77 1.61
C GLU A 29 -9.29 2.33 1.06
N LEU A 30 -8.91 1.07 1.26
CA LEU A 30 -7.68 0.51 0.72
C LEU A 30 -7.95 -0.05 -0.67
N VAL A 31 -7.26 0.50 -1.66
CA VAL A 31 -7.39 0.07 -3.06
C VAL A 31 -6.16 -0.75 -3.43
N LEU A 32 -6.37 -1.85 -4.13
CA LEU A 32 -5.30 -2.73 -4.57
C LEU A 32 -5.68 -3.41 -5.89
N SER A 33 -4.66 -3.89 -6.59
CA SER A 33 -4.81 -4.70 -7.79
C SER A 33 -4.34 -6.13 -7.52
N PRO A 34 -4.64 -7.11 -8.40
CA PRO A 34 -4.13 -8.48 -8.21
C PRO A 34 -2.61 -8.55 -8.05
N SER A 35 -1.85 -7.80 -8.83
CA SER A 35 -0.39 -7.82 -8.73
C SER A 35 0.12 -7.22 -7.41
N ILE A 36 -0.56 -6.21 -6.88
CA ILE A 36 -0.23 -5.64 -5.57
C ILE A 36 -0.50 -6.65 -4.47
N PHE A 37 -1.66 -7.29 -4.49
CA PHE A 37 -2.01 -8.31 -3.50
C PHE A 37 -1.02 -9.47 -3.54
N ASP A 38 -0.65 -9.92 -4.73
CA ASP A 38 0.34 -10.98 -4.90
C ASP A 38 1.70 -10.62 -4.29
N GLU A 39 2.15 -9.37 -4.45
CA GLU A 39 3.38 -8.91 -3.83
C GLU A 39 3.26 -8.87 -2.30
N TYR A 40 2.14 -8.40 -1.76
CA TYR A 40 1.88 -8.44 -0.33
C TYR A 40 2.01 -9.88 0.21
N LEU A 41 1.34 -10.81 -0.45
CA LEU A 41 1.33 -12.22 -0.04
C LEU A 41 2.73 -12.82 -0.09
N ARG A 42 3.44 -12.66 -1.20
CA ARG A 42 4.79 -13.19 -1.36
C ARG A 42 5.76 -12.63 -0.31
N THR A 43 5.69 -11.34 -0.06
CA THR A 43 6.56 -10.69 0.91
C THR A 43 6.25 -11.12 2.33
N CYS A 44 4.98 -11.21 2.69
CA CYS A 44 4.55 -11.70 4.00
C CYS A 44 4.94 -13.17 4.21
N ASP A 45 4.75 -14.03 3.20
CA ASP A 45 5.11 -15.44 3.32
C ASP A 45 6.62 -15.62 3.53
N ARG A 46 7.43 -14.84 2.83
CA ARG A 46 8.88 -14.87 3.00
C ARG A 46 9.31 -14.48 4.41
N LEU A 47 8.73 -13.42 4.96
CA LEU A 47 9.03 -12.98 6.32
C LEU A 47 8.40 -13.89 7.36
N GLY A 48 7.19 -14.36 7.12
CA GLY A 48 6.46 -15.24 8.02
C GLY A 48 7.10 -16.59 8.20
N ALA A 49 7.83 -17.08 7.18
CA ALA A 49 8.55 -18.36 7.26
C ALA A 49 9.64 -18.36 8.35
N SER A 50 10.20 -17.18 8.67
CA SER A 50 11.22 -17.04 9.72
C SER A 50 10.65 -16.55 11.05
N ARG A 51 9.33 -16.33 11.15
CA ARG A 51 8.65 -15.78 12.33
C ARG A 51 7.40 -16.59 12.61
N SER A 52 7.44 -17.44 13.64
CA SER A 52 6.30 -18.26 14.03
C SER A 52 5.24 -17.43 14.77
N GLY A 53 3.97 -17.80 14.64
CA GLY A 53 2.86 -17.26 15.43
C GLY A 53 2.34 -15.92 14.95
N LEU A 54 2.68 -15.47 13.74
CA LEU A 54 2.16 -14.20 13.22
C LEU A 54 0.84 -14.40 12.47
N GLU A 55 -0.07 -13.48 12.70
CA GLU A 55 -1.44 -13.51 12.17
C GLU A 55 -1.55 -12.77 10.82
N TYR A 56 -0.46 -12.71 10.06
CA TYR A 56 -0.46 -11.97 8.80
C TYR A 56 -1.47 -12.52 7.79
N ARG A 57 -1.74 -13.82 7.84
CA ARG A 57 -2.69 -14.45 6.92
C ARG A 57 -4.11 -13.95 7.15
N GLU A 58 -4.48 -13.70 8.40
CA GLU A 58 -5.79 -13.12 8.73
C GLU A 58 -5.90 -11.67 8.22
N ILE A 59 -4.86 -10.89 8.36
CA ILE A 59 -4.82 -9.53 7.85
C ILE A 59 -4.94 -9.52 6.32
N LEU A 60 -4.20 -10.40 5.63
CA LEU A 60 -4.28 -10.52 4.18
C LEU A 60 -5.66 -11.00 3.72
N ALA A 61 -6.27 -11.94 4.44
CA ALA A 61 -7.62 -12.39 4.14
C ALA A 61 -8.64 -11.26 4.29
N THR A 62 -8.47 -10.42 5.30
CA THR A 62 -9.31 -9.23 5.51
C THR A 62 -9.11 -8.22 4.35
N LEU A 63 -7.87 -8.02 3.91
CA LEU A 63 -7.59 -7.19 2.74
C LEU A 63 -8.28 -7.71 1.48
N ALA A 64 -8.21 -9.02 1.25
CA ALA A 64 -8.85 -9.64 0.10
C ALA A 64 -10.38 -9.50 0.13
N GLY A 65 -10.96 -9.55 1.33
CA GLY A 65 -12.42 -9.49 1.50
C GLY A 65 -13.00 -8.08 1.55
N HIS A 66 -12.24 -7.11 2.06
CA HIS A 66 -12.73 -5.75 2.32
C HIS A 66 -12.00 -4.66 1.55
N GLY A 67 -10.88 -4.96 0.93
CA GLY A 67 -10.20 -4.01 0.06
C GLY A 67 -10.96 -3.80 -1.25
N THR A 68 -10.73 -2.65 -1.88
CA THR A 68 -11.31 -2.36 -3.18
C THR A 68 -10.35 -2.84 -4.26
N LEU A 69 -10.77 -3.83 -5.04
CA LEU A 69 -9.95 -4.42 -6.09
C LEU A 69 -10.17 -3.67 -7.41
N VAL A 70 -9.07 -3.23 -8.03
CA VAL A 70 -9.07 -2.67 -9.38
C VAL A 70 -8.23 -3.54 -10.30
N PRO A 71 -8.47 -3.53 -11.62
CA PRO A 71 -7.69 -4.35 -12.55
C PRO A 71 -6.21 -3.94 -12.58
N ASP A 72 -5.33 -4.87 -12.88
CA ASP A 72 -3.95 -4.56 -13.24
C ASP A 72 -3.94 -3.74 -14.53
N ALA A 73 -2.97 -2.83 -14.61
CA ALA A 73 -2.76 -2.01 -15.79
C ALA A 73 -1.26 -1.98 -16.11
N THR A 74 -0.94 -1.52 -17.31
CA THR A 74 0.44 -1.34 -17.77
C THR A 74 0.65 0.09 -18.26
N SER A 75 1.90 0.51 -18.31
CA SER A 75 2.29 1.80 -18.88
C SER A 75 3.35 1.57 -19.96
N ASP A 76 3.23 2.28 -21.07
CA ASP A 76 4.21 2.24 -22.15
C ASP A 76 5.50 2.96 -21.76
N GLU A 77 5.44 3.84 -20.77
CA GLU A 77 6.57 4.62 -20.29
C GLU A 77 6.86 4.31 -18.82
N PRO A 78 8.14 4.36 -18.41
CA PRO A 78 8.48 4.21 -17.00
C PRO A 78 7.82 5.30 -16.16
N ILE A 79 7.31 4.92 -14.98
CA ILE A 79 6.65 5.84 -14.05
C ILE A 79 7.57 6.11 -12.86
N THR A 80 8.08 5.04 -12.26
CA THR A 80 9.01 5.09 -11.13
C THR A 80 10.38 4.60 -11.57
N GLU A 81 11.38 4.75 -10.71
CA GLU A 81 12.73 4.26 -10.99
C GLU A 81 12.77 2.72 -11.10
N ASP A 82 11.96 2.02 -10.30
CA ASP A 82 11.84 0.56 -10.34
C ASP A 82 10.51 0.18 -11.01
N PRO A 83 10.54 -0.54 -12.16
CA PRO A 83 9.31 -0.97 -12.83
C PRO A 83 8.35 -1.76 -11.95
N ASP A 84 8.86 -2.48 -10.95
CA ASP A 84 8.01 -3.24 -10.01
C ASP A 84 7.14 -2.32 -9.15
N ASP A 85 7.49 -1.06 -8.99
CA ASP A 85 6.72 -0.09 -8.21
C ASP A 85 5.66 0.64 -9.04
N ASP A 86 5.71 0.53 -10.35
CA ASP A 86 4.76 1.22 -11.24
C ASP A 86 3.32 0.80 -10.98
N LYS A 87 3.09 -0.44 -10.53
CA LYS A 87 1.74 -0.94 -10.23
C LYS A 87 1.01 -0.12 -9.17
N PHE A 88 1.73 0.45 -8.20
CA PHE A 88 1.11 1.31 -7.17
C PHE A 88 0.59 2.60 -7.77
N MET A 89 1.35 3.22 -8.67
CA MET A 89 0.93 4.44 -9.36
C MET A 89 -0.23 4.17 -10.32
N LEU A 90 -0.18 3.06 -11.06
CA LEU A 90 -1.24 2.65 -11.98
C LEU A 90 -2.55 2.37 -11.24
N CYS A 91 -2.47 1.68 -10.11
CA CYS A 91 -3.63 1.43 -9.26
C CYS A 91 -4.25 2.74 -8.77
N ALA A 92 -3.42 3.66 -8.29
CA ALA A 92 -3.87 4.93 -7.74
C ALA A 92 -4.52 5.82 -8.80
N VAL A 93 -3.96 5.89 -10.01
CA VAL A 93 -4.57 6.71 -11.08
C VAL A 93 -5.91 6.14 -11.49
N HIS A 94 -6.05 4.83 -11.55
CA HIS A 94 -7.32 4.17 -11.89
C HIS A 94 -8.41 4.49 -10.86
N ALA A 95 -8.06 4.45 -9.58
CA ALA A 95 -9.02 4.62 -8.49
C ALA A 95 -9.20 6.07 -8.02
N GLY A 96 -8.42 7.01 -8.53
CA GLY A 96 -8.42 8.38 -8.02
C GLY A 96 -7.90 8.46 -6.57
N ALA A 97 -6.92 7.63 -6.22
CA ALA A 97 -6.42 7.48 -4.86
C ALA A 97 -5.02 8.09 -4.71
N VAL A 98 -4.54 8.18 -3.47
CA VAL A 98 -3.15 8.54 -3.17
C VAL A 98 -2.33 7.26 -2.97
N VAL A 99 -1.02 7.35 -3.19
CA VAL A 99 -0.08 6.28 -2.85
C VAL A 99 0.55 6.60 -1.50
N VAL A 100 0.57 5.63 -0.59
CA VAL A 100 1.27 5.75 0.69
C VAL A 100 2.55 4.91 0.61
N SER A 101 3.70 5.55 0.71
CA SER A 101 5.00 4.90 0.58
C SER A 101 6.06 5.61 1.42
N GLY A 102 6.99 4.84 1.97
CA GLY A 102 8.19 5.37 2.60
C GLY A 102 9.41 5.43 1.66
N ASP A 103 9.26 5.00 0.41
CA ASP A 103 10.35 4.91 -0.56
C ASP A 103 10.55 6.23 -1.29
N THR A 104 11.75 6.80 -1.21
CA THR A 104 12.11 8.04 -1.89
C THR A 104 11.91 7.95 -3.41
N HIS A 105 12.22 6.80 -4.03
CA HIS A 105 12.07 6.63 -5.47
C HIS A 105 10.60 6.66 -5.91
N VAL A 106 9.70 6.15 -5.09
CA VAL A 106 8.26 6.25 -5.36
C VAL A 106 7.81 7.70 -5.18
N HIS A 107 8.32 8.40 -4.18
CA HIS A 107 8.02 9.83 -3.97
C HIS A 107 8.45 10.71 -5.13
N ASP A 108 9.54 10.36 -5.81
CA ASP A 108 10.01 11.10 -6.99
C ASP A 108 8.98 11.07 -8.13
N ALA A 109 8.10 10.08 -8.15
CA ALA A 109 7.02 9.98 -9.14
C ALA A 109 5.75 10.74 -8.74
N SER A 110 5.71 11.36 -7.55
CA SER A 110 4.54 12.11 -7.08
C SER A 110 4.18 13.21 -8.07
N GLY A 111 2.90 13.31 -8.40
CA GLY A 111 2.40 14.23 -9.42
C GLY A 111 2.15 13.59 -10.78
N TRP A 112 2.68 12.38 -11.03
CA TRP A 112 2.44 11.69 -12.29
C TRP A 112 0.92 11.48 -12.47
N LYS A 113 0.39 12.03 -13.55
CA LYS A 113 -1.05 12.03 -13.86
C LYS A 113 -1.93 12.47 -12.67
N GLY A 114 -1.39 13.37 -11.85
CA GLY A 114 -2.10 13.90 -10.68
C GLY A 114 -2.09 12.98 -9.46
N VAL A 115 -1.39 11.84 -9.49
CA VAL A 115 -1.29 10.94 -8.34
C VAL A 115 -0.33 11.51 -7.31
N GLN A 116 -0.82 11.72 -6.09
CA GLN A 116 -0.01 12.18 -4.99
C GLN A 116 0.57 10.99 -4.23
N VAL A 117 1.87 11.06 -3.88
CA VAL A 117 2.53 10.08 -3.03
C VAL A 117 2.79 10.72 -1.66
N LEU A 118 2.31 10.08 -0.60
CA LEU A 118 2.44 10.58 0.77
C LEU A 118 3.23 9.58 1.62
N ARG A 119 4.03 10.10 2.55
CA ARG A 119 4.64 9.26 3.58
C ARG A 119 3.56 8.82 4.58
N PRO A 120 3.76 7.69 5.27
CA PRO A 120 2.76 7.20 6.23
C PRO A 120 2.32 8.25 7.25
N ARG A 121 3.25 9.01 7.81
CA ARG A 121 2.91 10.06 8.79
C ARG A 121 2.06 11.17 8.16
N ASP A 122 2.44 11.61 6.97
CA ASP A 122 1.69 12.68 6.29
C ASP A 122 0.29 12.22 5.93
N PHE A 123 0.14 10.95 5.56
CA PHE A 123 -1.18 10.37 5.31
C PHE A 123 -2.04 10.33 6.57
N LEU A 124 -1.46 9.94 7.71
CA LEU A 124 -2.18 9.98 8.99
C LEU A 124 -2.59 11.39 9.38
N ASP A 125 -1.73 12.37 9.15
CA ASP A 125 -2.04 13.78 9.39
C ASP A 125 -3.20 14.25 8.49
N LEU A 126 -3.20 13.82 7.24
CA LEU A 126 -4.31 14.10 6.30
C LEU A 126 -5.63 13.52 6.80
N LEU A 127 -5.63 12.28 7.28
CA LEU A 127 -6.83 11.65 7.83
C LEU A 127 -7.34 12.39 9.06
N SER A 128 -6.45 12.83 9.93
CA SER A 128 -6.82 13.59 11.13
C SER A 128 -7.41 14.95 10.79
N ALA A 129 -6.89 15.62 9.76
CA ALA A 129 -7.40 16.92 9.31
C ALA A 129 -8.77 16.80 8.65
N ALA A 130 -9.14 15.63 8.12
CA ALA A 130 -10.40 15.38 7.44
C ALA A 130 -11.56 15.09 8.40
N THR A 131 -11.29 14.88 9.69
CA THR A 131 -12.33 14.55 10.69
C THR A 131 -12.81 15.75 11.53
#